data_5da0d4c91945ec9947d9af4c06342694
#
_entry.id   5da0d4c91945ec9947d9af4c06342694
#
_cell.length_a   1.000
_cell.length_b   1.000
_cell.length_c   1.000
_cell.angle_alpha   90.00
_cell.angle_beta   90.00
_cell.angle_gamma   90.00
#
_symmetry.space_group_name_H-M   'P 1'
#
loop_
_entity.id
_entity.type
_entity.pdbx_description
1 polymer ?
#
loop_
_entity_poly.entity_id
_entity_poly.type
_entity_poly.pdbx_seq_one_letter_code
_entity_poly.pdbx_strand_id
1 'polypeptide(L)'
;LASPVQMSFDNRGRLWVAVIPSYPHYKPGAERPNDKLLILEDTDNDGKADKQTVFADKLHLPIGFELAPEGVYLSQEPNLCLLVDDDQDDHADRLEILMHGFDTHDTHHAISAYCADPSGAFYMCEGRFLHSQVETPYGPQRCNDGGVWRFDPAKFKLERYSQSDYNNPWGISFDYWEQCYISDASSGENWWGLPLSAKMPYGIEIPKTAEFAPKRSRPTSGVEFVSSRHFPDEAQGHFMICNSIGFLGTSFHD
;
A
#
# COMPACT_ATOMS: atom_id res chain seq x y z
N LEU A 1 -5.48 -10.40 15.59
CA LEU A 1 -5.97 -9.66 14.42
C LEU A 1 -6.52 -10.62 13.38
N ALA A 2 -7.65 -10.26 12.76
CA ALA A 2 -8.26 -11.04 11.69
C ALA A 2 -7.87 -10.46 10.33
N SER A 3 -7.14 -11.24 9.49
CA SER A 3 -6.75 -10.89 8.13
C SER A 3 -6.08 -9.50 8.01
N PRO A 4 -4.94 -9.24 8.68
CA PRO A 4 -4.20 -8.01 8.49
C PRO A 4 -3.59 -7.96 7.09
N VAL A 5 -3.62 -6.79 6.44
CA VAL A 5 -3.18 -6.63 5.03
C VAL A 5 -2.14 -5.56 4.83
N GLN A 6 -2.18 -4.50 5.60
CA GLN A 6 -1.13 -3.47 5.61
C GLN A 6 -0.93 -2.94 7.03
N MET A 7 0.28 -2.51 7.34
CA MET A 7 0.63 -1.90 8.60
C MET A 7 1.61 -0.74 8.39
N SER A 8 1.56 0.23 9.28
CA SER A 8 2.48 1.37 9.35
C SER A 8 2.63 1.84 10.78
N PHE A 9 3.73 2.49 11.11
CA PHE A 9 3.92 3.15 12.40
C PHE A 9 3.69 4.65 12.28
N ASP A 10 3.00 5.23 13.25
CA ASP A 10 2.90 6.67 13.35
C ASP A 10 4.10 7.29 14.09
N ASN A 11 4.13 8.62 14.15
CA ASN A 11 5.20 9.35 14.82
C ASN A 11 5.22 9.23 16.35
N ARG A 12 4.21 8.57 16.94
CA ARG A 12 4.15 8.20 18.35
C ARG A 12 4.64 6.78 18.61
N GLY A 13 4.99 6.03 17.55
CA GLY A 13 5.42 4.64 17.61
C GLY A 13 4.26 3.64 17.74
N ARG A 14 3.02 4.05 17.49
CA ARG A 14 1.85 3.17 17.52
C ARG A 14 1.70 2.46 16.18
N LEU A 15 1.35 1.20 16.21
CA LEU A 15 1.15 0.38 15.03
C LEU A 15 -0.27 0.52 14.48
N TRP A 16 -0.39 1.02 13.28
CA TRP A 16 -1.64 1.07 12.53
C TRP A 16 -1.78 -0.16 11.64
N VAL A 17 -2.95 -0.79 11.64
CA VAL A 17 -3.18 -2.03 10.89
C VAL A 17 -4.55 -2.01 10.21
N ALA A 18 -4.55 -2.17 8.89
CA ALA A 18 -5.77 -2.45 8.14
C ALA A 18 -6.09 -3.94 8.22
N VAL A 19 -7.34 -4.27 8.55
CA VAL A 19 -7.84 -5.65 8.68
C VAL A 19 -9.08 -5.86 7.83
N ILE A 20 -9.14 -6.99 7.12
CA ILE A 20 -10.23 -7.33 6.19
C ILE A 20 -10.89 -8.67 6.53
N PRO A 21 -11.54 -8.81 7.69
CA PRO A 21 -12.20 -10.06 8.08
C PRO A 21 -13.33 -10.50 7.11
N SER A 22 -13.86 -9.59 6.29
CA SER A 22 -14.91 -9.90 5.31
C SER A 22 -14.38 -10.67 4.09
N TYR A 23 -13.10 -10.54 3.77
CA TYR A 23 -12.49 -11.19 2.60
C TYR A 23 -12.07 -12.64 2.91
N PRO A 24 -12.28 -13.61 2.02
CA PRO A 24 -12.97 -13.56 0.72
C PRO A 24 -14.46 -13.92 0.81
N HIS A 25 -15.06 -13.88 1.98
CA HIS A 25 -16.40 -14.44 2.26
C HIS A 25 -17.54 -13.46 2.00
N TYR A 26 -17.23 -12.28 1.49
CA TYR A 26 -18.24 -11.30 1.11
C TYR A 26 -19.18 -11.87 0.03
N LYS A 27 -20.49 -11.73 0.26
CA LYS A 27 -21.54 -12.16 -0.69
C LYS A 27 -22.42 -10.97 -1.02
N PRO A 28 -22.78 -10.77 -2.30
CA PRO A 28 -23.79 -9.78 -2.68
C PRO A 28 -25.09 -9.96 -1.88
N GLY A 29 -25.60 -8.87 -1.29
CA GLY A 29 -26.79 -8.88 -0.46
C GLY A 29 -26.58 -9.33 0.99
N ALA A 30 -25.35 -9.65 1.40
CA ALA A 30 -25.01 -9.85 2.81
C ALA A 30 -24.99 -8.51 3.58
N GLU A 31 -24.80 -8.59 4.89
CA GLU A 31 -24.52 -7.39 5.69
C GLU A 31 -23.33 -6.62 5.11
N ARG A 32 -23.33 -5.30 5.32
CA ARG A 32 -22.17 -4.48 4.91
C ARG A 32 -20.90 -5.02 5.53
N PRO A 33 -19.79 -5.06 4.78
CA PRO A 33 -18.50 -5.39 5.35
C PRO A 33 -18.18 -4.52 6.56
N ASN A 34 -17.50 -5.08 7.51
CA ASN A 34 -17.05 -4.37 8.70
C ASN A 34 -15.54 -4.53 8.86
N ASP A 35 -14.83 -4.25 7.77
CA ASP A 35 -13.39 -4.17 7.76
C ASP A 35 -12.97 -2.89 8.50
N LYS A 36 -11.74 -2.83 8.99
CA LYS A 36 -11.35 -1.82 9.97
C LYS A 36 -9.94 -1.32 9.74
N LEU A 37 -9.71 -0.10 10.19
CA LEU A 37 -8.39 0.42 10.49
C LEU A 37 -8.22 0.51 12.00
N LEU A 38 -7.19 -0.13 12.52
CA LEU A 38 -6.92 -0.27 13.95
C LEU A 38 -5.64 0.45 14.33
N ILE A 39 -5.60 0.99 15.56
CA ILE A 39 -4.38 1.48 16.21
C ILE A 39 -4.05 0.53 17.35
N LEU A 40 -2.83 0.02 17.37
CA LEU A 40 -2.30 -0.83 18.42
C LEU A 40 -1.19 -0.08 19.15
N GLU A 41 -1.26 -0.08 20.47
CA GLU A 41 -0.36 0.69 21.33
C GLU A 41 0.21 -0.22 22.42
N ASP A 42 1.51 -0.15 22.62
CA ASP A 42 2.24 -0.75 23.73
C ASP A 42 2.40 0.35 24.79
N THR A 43 1.56 0.32 25.83
CA THR A 43 1.49 1.41 26.80
C THR A 43 2.48 1.25 27.95
N ASP A 44 3.02 0.05 28.14
CA ASP A 44 4.00 -0.26 29.20
C ASP A 44 5.42 -0.55 28.66
N ASN A 45 5.61 -0.50 27.34
CA ASN A 45 6.86 -0.71 26.64
C ASN A 45 7.48 -2.12 26.85
N ASP A 46 6.63 -3.14 26.94
CA ASP A 46 7.07 -4.55 27.06
C ASP A 46 7.32 -5.21 25.68
N GLY A 47 7.06 -4.49 24.58
CA GLY A 47 7.16 -4.98 23.20
C GLY A 47 5.91 -5.65 22.68
N LYS A 48 4.78 -5.54 23.41
CA LYS A 48 3.48 -6.07 23.01
C LYS A 48 2.41 -5.02 23.12
N ALA A 49 1.57 -4.93 22.10
CA ALA A 49 0.44 -4.03 22.15
C ALA A 49 -0.60 -4.53 23.19
N ASP A 50 -0.91 -3.69 24.16
CA ASP A 50 -1.90 -3.93 25.23
C ASP A 50 -3.15 -3.07 25.08
N LYS A 51 -3.14 -2.06 24.22
CA LYS A 51 -4.31 -1.23 23.90
C LYS A 51 -4.60 -1.30 22.40
N GLN A 52 -5.88 -1.44 22.06
CA GLN A 52 -6.39 -1.42 20.70
C GLN A 52 -7.50 -0.39 20.58
N THR A 53 -7.38 0.52 19.63
CA THR A 53 -8.41 1.48 19.25
C THR A 53 -8.91 1.15 17.83
N VAL A 54 -10.21 1.24 17.60
CA VAL A 54 -10.78 1.16 16.26
C VAL A 54 -10.84 2.57 15.70
N PHE A 55 -9.89 2.93 14.84
CA PHE A 55 -9.86 4.25 14.22
C PHE A 55 -11.02 4.47 13.24
N ALA A 56 -11.30 3.46 12.42
CA ALA A 56 -12.45 3.44 11.53
C ALA A 56 -12.99 2.03 11.37
N ASP A 57 -14.32 1.91 11.25
CA ASP A 57 -15.01 0.65 10.98
C ASP A 57 -15.97 0.76 9.78
N LYS A 58 -16.68 -0.33 9.48
CA LYS A 58 -17.60 -0.41 8.33
C LYS A 58 -16.95 -0.08 7.00
N LEU A 59 -15.66 -0.32 6.92
CA LEU A 59 -14.89 -0.21 5.69
C LEU A 59 -15.15 -1.44 4.81
N HIS A 60 -14.77 -1.33 3.54
CA HIS A 60 -14.81 -2.42 2.58
C HIS A 60 -13.47 -2.54 1.89
N LEU A 61 -12.73 -3.60 2.22
CA LEU A 61 -11.43 -3.94 1.64
C LEU A 61 -10.43 -2.78 1.67
N PRO A 62 -10.12 -2.23 2.85
CA PRO A 62 -9.07 -1.22 3.00
C PRO A 62 -7.69 -1.88 2.86
N ILE A 63 -7.33 -2.30 1.64
CA ILE A 63 -6.11 -3.07 1.39
C ILE A 63 -4.86 -2.20 1.23
N GLY A 64 -4.99 -0.89 1.32
CA GLY A 64 -3.90 0.07 1.33
C GLY A 64 -4.24 1.31 2.12
N PHE A 65 -3.27 1.84 2.87
CA PHE A 65 -3.40 3.14 3.54
C PHE A 65 -2.03 3.82 3.69
N GLU A 66 -2.06 5.16 3.83
CA GLU A 66 -0.89 5.98 4.14
C GLU A 66 -1.25 7.03 5.19
N LEU A 67 -0.38 7.18 6.20
CA LEU A 67 -0.55 8.15 7.27
C LEU A 67 -0.02 9.53 6.82
N ALA A 68 -0.80 10.57 7.05
CA ALA A 68 -0.41 11.94 6.73
C ALA A 68 -0.87 12.92 7.83
N PRO A 69 -0.30 14.13 7.87
CA PRO A 69 -0.71 15.12 8.87
C PRO A 69 -2.19 15.52 8.81
N GLU A 70 -2.79 15.45 7.63
CA GLU A 70 -4.20 15.79 7.41
C GLU A 70 -5.17 14.64 7.65
N GLY A 71 -4.67 13.42 7.85
CA GLY A 71 -5.50 12.24 8.09
C GLY A 71 -4.90 10.96 7.51
N VAL A 72 -5.73 9.97 7.24
CA VAL A 72 -5.30 8.69 6.68
C VAL A 72 -5.87 8.51 5.28
N TYR A 73 -4.99 8.48 4.28
CA TYR A 73 -5.36 8.08 2.93
C TYR A 73 -5.59 6.58 2.90
N LEU A 74 -6.69 6.15 2.28
CA LEU A 74 -7.12 4.75 2.37
C LEU A 74 -7.84 4.33 1.10
N SER A 75 -7.60 3.10 0.67
CA SER A 75 -8.43 2.44 -0.34
C SER A 75 -9.79 2.05 0.26
N GLN A 76 -10.85 2.52 -0.36
CA GLN A 76 -12.23 2.18 -0.04
C GLN A 76 -12.95 1.91 -1.37
N GLU A 77 -12.66 0.80 -1.96
CA GLU A 77 -13.05 0.47 -3.34
C GLU A 77 -14.46 0.93 -3.71
N PRO A 78 -14.64 1.56 -4.86
CA PRO A 78 -13.67 1.90 -5.92
C PRO A 78 -12.99 3.27 -5.75
N ASN A 79 -12.78 3.71 -4.52
CA ASN A 79 -12.33 5.07 -4.20
C ASN A 79 -10.97 5.09 -3.52
N LEU A 80 -10.25 6.18 -3.73
CA LEU A 80 -9.24 6.70 -2.82
C LEU A 80 -9.93 7.69 -1.89
N CYS A 81 -9.83 7.46 -0.59
CA CYS A 81 -10.48 8.27 0.44
C CYS A 81 -9.46 8.88 1.40
N LEU A 82 -9.88 9.91 2.12
CA LEU A 82 -9.20 10.46 3.28
C LEU A 82 -10.13 10.30 4.50
N LEU A 83 -9.62 9.63 5.51
CA LEU A 83 -10.23 9.58 6.85
C LEU A 83 -9.63 10.68 7.70
N VAL A 84 -10.48 11.48 8.33
CA VAL A 84 -10.07 12.62 9.15
C VAL A 84 -10.62 12.45 10.56
N ASP A 85 -9.76 12.68 11.53
CA ASP A 85 -10.04 12.79 12.95
C ASP A 85 -9.89 14.28 13.30
N ASP A 86 -11.03 14.99 13.40
CA ASP A 86 -11.06 16.45 13.55
C ASP A 86 -10.82 16.88 15.01
N ASP A 87 -11.15 16.03 15.99
CA ASP A 87 -11.00 16.34 17.41
C ASP A 87 -9.84 15.60 18.10
N GLN A 88 -9.11 14.77 17.36
CA GLN A 88 -7.91 14.04 17.78
C GLN A 88 -8.16 13.03 18.91
N ASP A 89 -9.29 12.34 18.84
CA ASP A 89 -9.68 11.31 19.80
C ASP A 89 -9.29 9.88 19.38
N ASP A 90 -8.53 9.76 18.29
CA ASP A 90 -8.14 8.49 17.65
C ASP A 90 -9.31 7.73 16.98
N HIS A 91 -10.37 8.46 16.57
CA HIS A 91 -11.47 7.93 15.78
C HIS A 91 -11.73 8.83 14.57
N ALA A 92 -12.00 8.23 13.43
CA ALA A 92 -12.32 9.02 12.24
C ALA A 92 -13.73 9.61 12.34
N ASP A 93 -13.84 10.94 12.30
CA ASP A 93 -15.11 11.66 12.29
C ASP A 93 -15.77 11.66 10.93
N ARG A 94 -14.96 11.66 9.87
CA ARG A 94 -15.46 11.76 8.50
C ARG A 94 -14.57 11.04 7.49
N LEU A 95 -15.21 10.62 6.41
CA LEU A 95 -14.57 10.03 5.25
C LEU A 95 -14.84 10.92 4.04
N GLU A 96 -13.78 11.39 3.41
CA GLU A 96 -13.84 12.17 2.17
C GLU A 96 -13.44 11.30 0.98
N ILE A 97 -14.27 11.24 -0.06
CA ILE A 97 -13.92 10.60 -1.32
C ILE A 97 -13.08 11.58 -2.13
N LEU A 98 -11.82 11.28 -2.36
CA LEU A 98 -10.91 12.12 -3.12
C LEU A 98 -10.94 11.80 -4.60
N MET A 99 -10.89 10.52 -4.94
CA MET A 99 -10.85 10.01 -6.30
C MET A 99 -11.78 8.80 -6.43
N HIS A 100 -12.39 8.65 -7.60
CA HIS A 100 -13.30 7.56 -7.92
C HIS A 100 -12.95 6.97 -9.29
N GLY A 101 -13.17 5.65 -9.47
CA GLY A 101 -12.98 4.98 -10.76
C GLY A 101 -11.84 3.98 -10.78
N PHE A 102 -11.30 3.62 -9.62
CA PHE A 102 -10.45 2.45 -9.50
C PHE A 102 -11.29 1.18 -9.71
N ASP A 103 -10.76 0.22 -10.45
CA ASP A 103 -11.47 -1.00 -10.78
C ASP A 103 -11.51 -1.98 -9.60
N THR A 104 -12.57 -2.77 -9.54
CA THR A 104 -12.86 -3.72 -8.46
C THR A 104 -13.19 -5.13 -8.95
N HIS A 105 -12.88 -5.44 -10.21
CA HIS A 105 -13.14 -6.76 -10.78
C HIS A 105 -12.42 -7.89 -10.05
N ASP A 106 -11.23 -7.60 -9.53
CA ASP A 106 -10.48 -8.50 -8.66
C ASP A 106 -10.03 -7.74 -7.41
N THR A 107 -10.83 -7.83 -6.37
CA THR A 107 -10.76 -6.95 -5.20
C THR A 107 -9.43 -6.98 -4.46
N HIS A 108 -8.72 -8.11 -4.44
CA HIS A 108 -7.40 -8.18 -3.81
C HIS A 108 -6.28 -7.63 -4.68
N HIS A 109 -6.58 -7.24 -5.92
CA HIS A 109 -5.67 -6.54 -6.83
C HIS A 109 -5.94 -5.03 -6.91
N ALA A 110 -6.94 -4.50 -6.23
CA ALA A 110 -7.24 -3.08 -6.22
C ALA A 110 -6.10 -2.26 -5.59
N ILE A 111 -6.23 -0.94 -5.56
CA ILE A 111 -5.17 -0.06 -5.08
C ILE A 111 -4.69 -0.44 -3.66
N SER A 112 -3.43 -0.79 -3.54
CA SER A 112 -2.83 -1.44 -2.36
C SER A 112 -1.37 -1.06 -2.18
N ALA A 113 -0.72 -1.60 -1.17
CA ALA A 113 0.70 -1.44 -0.92
C ALA A 113 1.16 0.01 -0.97
N TYR A 114 0.50 0.87 -0.20
CA TYR A 114 0.81 2.29 -0.15
C TYR A 114 2.20 2.54 0.42
N CYS A 115 2.93 3.47 -0.20
CA CYS A 115 4.24 3.88 0.26
C CYS A 115 4.47 5.35 -0.10
N ALA A 116 4.75 6.20 0.88
CA ALA A 116 5.08 7.60 0.66
C ALA A 116 6.49 7.77 0.09
N ASP A 117 6.66 8.79 -0.76
CA ASP A 117 7.98 9.28 -1.15
C ASP A 117 8.38 10.52 -0.30
N PRO A 118 9.65 10.90 -0.28
CA PRO A 118 10.11 12.04 0.52
C PRO A 118 9.51 13.39 0.14
N SER A 119 8.84 13.50 -1.01
CA SER A 119 8.15 14.73 -1.44
C SER A 119 6.76 14.90 -0.81
N GLY A 120 6.27 13.89 -0.07
CA GLY A 120 4.92 13.85 0.48
C GLY A 120 3.85 13.33 -0.49
N ALA A 121 4.23 12.86 -1.66
CA ALA A 121 3.37 12.06 -2.51
C ALA A 121 3.45 10.59 -2.08
N PHE A 122 2.47 9.79 -2.46
CA PHE A 122 2.50 8.35 -2.20
C PHE A 122 2.11 7.53 -3.42
N TYR A 123 2.55 6.29 -3.39
CA TYR A 123 2.36 5.33 -4.46
C TYR A 123 1.37 4.25 -4.03
N MET A 124 0.68 3.69 -5.02
CA MET A 124 -0.29 2.62 -4.83
C MET A 124 -0.09 1.61 -5.96
N CYS A 125 -0.04 0.34 -5.61
CA CYS A 125 -0.03 -0.73 -6.60
C CYS A 125 -1.44 -1.09 -7.05
N GLU A 126 -1.58 -1.51 -8.30
CA GLU A 126 -2.79 -2.10 -8.86
C GLU A 126 -2.41 -3.35 -9.63
N GLY A 127 -3.07 -4.46 -9.36
CA GLY A 127 -2.71 -5.76 -9.94
C GLY A 127 -3.37 -6.04 -11.29
N ARG A 128 -3.10 -7.23 -11.80
CA ARG A 128 -3.63 -7.73 -13.08
C ARG A 128 -5.16 -7.85 -13.07
N PHE A 129 -5.78 -7.84 -14.24
CA PHE A 129 -7.21 -7.94 -14.53
C PHE A 129 -8.02 -6.68 -14.27
N LEU A 130 -7.44 -5.63 -13.77
CA LEU A 130 -8.12 -4.37 -13.49
C LEU A 130 -7.97 -3.39 -14.66
N HIS A 131 -9.01 -2.56 -14.84
CA HIS A 131 -9.11 -1.54 -15.89
C HIS A 131 -9.60 -0.24 -15.29
N SER A 132 -8.77 0.38 -14.48
CA SER A 132 -9.12 1.62 -13.79
C SER A 132 -9.17 2.81 -14.75
N GLN A 133 -10.19 3.65 -14.55
CA GLN A 133 -10.30 4.95 -15.19
C GLN A 133 -10.74 5.99 -14.16
N VAL A 134 -9.83 6.83 -13.76
CA VAL A 134 -10.04 7.85 -12.73
C VAL A 134 -10.10 9.22 -13.38
N GLU A 135 -11.20 9.94 -13.19
CA GLU A 135 -11.33 11.32 -13.62
C GLU A 135 -10.60 12.24 -12.64
N THR A 136 -9.76 13.11 -13.16
CA THR A 136 -9.00 14.07 -12.35
C THR A 136 -9.10 15.48 -12.93
N PRO A 137 -8.80 16.53 -12.14
CA PRO A 137 -8.77 17.91 -12.65
C PRO A 137 -7.77 18.11 -13.82
N TYR A 138 -6.85 17.19 -14.01
CA TYR A 138 -5.81 17.22 -15.05
C TYR A 138 -6.13 16.29 -16.24
N GLY A 139 -7.34 15.77 -16.30
CA GLY A 139 -7.79 14.80 -17.28
C GLY A 139 -7.79 13.37 -16.75
N PRO A 140 -8.42 12.44 -17.51
CA PRO A 140 -8.57 11.06 -17.05
C PRO A 140 -7.23 10.33 -17.00
N GLN A 141 -7.02 9.60 -15.93
CA GLN A 141 -5.90 8.68 -15.77
C GLN A 141 -6.41 7.24 -15.89
N ARG A 142 -5.65 6.40 -16.61
CA ARG A 142 -6.03 5.02 -16.85
C ARG A 142 -4.87 4.09 -16.56
N CYS A 143 -5.17 3.00 -15.89
CA CYS A 143 -4.29 1.85 -15.76
C CYS A 143 -4.98 0.60 -16.27
N ASN A 144 -4.25 -0.29 -16.87
CA ASN A 144 -4.79 -1.45 -17.51
C ASN A 144 -3.90 -2.66 -17.22
N ASP A 145 -4.48 -3.70 -16.60
CA ASP A 145 -3.82 -4.98 -16.38
C ASP A 145 -2.53 -4.94 -15.55
N GLY A 146 -2.51 -4.08 -14.54
CA GLY A 146 -1.41 -3.94 -13.58
C GLY A 146 -0.59 -2.69 -13.76
N GLY A 147 -0.28 -2.03 -12.66
CA GLY A 147 0.52 -0.82 -12.66
C GLY A 147 0.73 -0.20 -11.28
N VAL A 148 1.33 0.96 -11.30
CA VAL A 148 1.62 1.76 -10.11
C VAL A 148 1.11 3.17 -10.32
N TRP A 149 0.31 3.61 -9.39
CA TRP A 149 -0.19 4.97 -9.30
C TRP A 149 0.71 5.81 -8.39
N ARG A 150 0.75 7.10 -8.66
CA ARG A 150 1.32 8.10 -7.75
C ARG A 150 0.31 9.21 -7.52
N PHE A 151 0.02 9.49 -6.26
CA PHE A 151 -0.85 10.60 -5.86
C PHE A 151 -0.04 11.66 -5.10
N ASP A 152 -0.14 12.91 -5.55
CA ASP A 152 0.46 14.09 -4.90
C ASP A 152 -0.67 14.90 -4.23
N PRO A 153 -0.85 14.79 -2.90
CA PRO A 153 -1.93 15.48 -2.21
C PRO A 153 -1.84 17.00 -2.31
N ALA A 154 -0.63 17.56 -2.26
CA ALA A 154 -0.43 19.01 -2.30
C ALA A 154 -0.87 19.63 -3.63
N LYS A 155 -0.87 18.84 -4.72
CA LYS A 155 -1.33 19.26 -6.06
C LYS A 155 -2.68 18.64 -6.42
N PHE A 156 -3.22 17.78 -5.58
CA PHE A 156 -4.39 16.96 -5.86
C PHE A 156 -4.26 16.24 -7.22
N LYS A 157 -3.12 15.59 -7.43
CA LYS A 157 -2.72 15.06 -8.74
C LYS A 157 -2.46 13.57 -8.68
N LEU A 158 -3.24 12.82 -9.44
CA LEU A 158 -3.02 11.40 -9.67
C LEU A 158 -2.33 11.20 -11.01
N GLU A 159 -1.29 10.39 -11.03
CA GLU A 159 -0.56 10.02 -12.24
C GLU A 159 -0.37 8.50 -12.27
N ARG A 160 -0.44 7.90 -13.46
CA ARG A 160 0.07 6.56 -13.66
C ARG A 160 1.60 6.64 -13.72
N TYR A 161 2.25 6.18 -12.66
CA TYR A 161 3.70 6.23 -12.53
C TYR A 161 4.38 5.17 -13.37
N SER A 162 3.88 3.93 -13.32
CA SER A 162 4.45 2.81 -14.07
C SER A 162 3.34 1.85 -14.51
N GLN A 163 3.52 1.26 -15.67
CA GLN A 163 2.73 0.14 -16.16
C GLN A 163 3.64 -0.81 -16.93
N SER A 164 3.57 -2.09 -16.58
CA SER A 164 4.33 -3.15 -17.20
C SER A 164 3.55 -4.45 -17.07
N ASP A 165 4.06 -5.55 -17.56
CA ASP A 165 3.49 -6.90 -17.37
C ASP A 165 3.66 -7.37 -15.91
N TYR A 166 3.10 -6.58 -14.96
CA TYR A 166 3.04 -6.95 -13.57
C TYR A 166 1.90 -7.94 -13.35
N ASN A 167 2.13 -8.96 -12.52
CA ASN A 167 1.08 -9.90 -12.16
C ASN A 167 0.30 -9.40 -10.94
N ASN A 168 1.03 -9.11 -9.85
CA ASN A 168 0.46 -8.64 -8.60
C ASN A 168 1.51 -7.79 -7.88
N PRO A 169 1.74 -6.55 -8.36
CA PRO A 169 2.67 -5.67 -7.67
C PRO A 169 2.10 -5.37 -6.28
N TRP A 170 2.82 -5.74 -5.24
CA TRP A 170 2.40 -5.65 -3.85
C TRP A 170 3.49 -5.10 -2.95
N GLY A 171 4.37 -4.31 -3.48
CA GLY A 171 5.41 -3.66 -2.72
C GLY A 171 6.07 -2.55 -3.50
N ILE A 172 6.17 -1.41 -2.85
CA ILE A 172 6.98 -0.28 -3.29
C ILE A 172 7.80 0.15 -2.09
N SER A 173 9.07 0.44 -2.33
CA SER A 173 9.95 1.00 -1.31
C SER A 173 10.95 1.95 -1.94
N PHE A 174 11.56 2.77 -1.12
CA PHE A 174 12.59 3.73 -1.50
C PHE A 174 13.83 3.49 -0.64
N ASP A 175 14.99 3.52 -1.25
CA ASP A 175 16.24 3.53 -0.51
C ASP A 175 16.57 4.94 0.02
N TYR A 176 17.71 5.06 0.72
CA TYR A 176 18.19 6.34 1.26
C TYR A 176 18.38 7.43 0.17
N TRP A 177 18.59 7.02 -1.08
CA TRP A 177 18.83 7.93 -2.21
C TRP A 177 17.56 8.21 -3.03
N GLU A 178 16.40 7.78 -2.52
CA GLU A 178 15.09 7.95 -3.17
C GLU A 178 14.95 7.14 -4.46
N GLN A 179 15.77 6.10 -4.65
CA GLN A 179 15.55 5.15 -5.73
C GLN A 179 14.31 4.30 -5.40
N CYS A 180 13.37 4.25 -6.32
CA CYS A 180 12.18 3.43 -6.22
C CYS A 180 12.47 1.97 -6.56
N TYR A 181 11.83 1.06 -5.85
CA TYR A 181 11.85 -0.38 -6.09
C TYR A 181 10.42 -0.91 -6.08
N ILE A 182 10.13 -1.86 -6.98
CA ILE A 182 8.81 -2.45 -7.14
C ILE A 182 8.93 -3.96 -7.00
N SER A 183 8.04 -4.55 -6.21
CA SER A 183 8.01 -6.00 -5.95
C SER A 183 6.67 -6.59 -6.34
N ASP A 184 6.71 -7.78 -6.91
CA ASP A 184 5.53 -8.54 -7.33
C ASP A 184 5.32 -9.75 -6.44
N ALA A 185 4.18 -9.81 -5.77
CA ALA A 185 3.85 -10.87 -4.84
C ALA A 185 3.75 -12.24 -5.52
N SER A 186 3.08 -12.30 -6.67
CA SER A 186 2.82 -13.57 -7.35
C SER A 186 4.04 -14.17 -8.02
N SER A 187 4.87 -13.35 -8.66
CA SER A 187 6.09 -13.81 -9.31
C SER A 187 7.28 -13.89 -8.35
N GLY A 188 7.29 -13.08 -7.31
CA GLY A 188 8.42 -12.91 -6.39
C GLY A 188 9.60 -12.18 -7.05
N GLU A 189 9.34 -11.43 -8.10
CA GLU A 189 10.32 -10.60 -8.80
C GLU A 189 10.41 -9.22 -8.15
N ASN A 190 11.61 -8.62 -8.18
CA ASN A 190 11.89 -7.33 -7.57
C ASN A 190 12.68 -6.49 -8.57
N TRP A 191 12.11 -5.37 -9.00
CA TRP A 191 12.66 -4.55 -10.07
C TRP A 191 13.03 -3.15 -9.59
N TRP A 192 14.03 -2.58 -10.26
CA TRP A 192 14.28 -1.15 -10.18
C TRP A 192 13.03 -0.39 -10.65
N GLY A 193 12.55 0.52 -9.83
CA GLY A 193 11.49 1.44 -10.24
C GLY A 193 11.99 2.51 -11.23
N LEU A 194 11.05 3.26 -11.78
CA LEU A 194 11.38 4.40 -12.61
C LEU A 194 11.83 5.61 -11.77
N PRO A 195 12.50 6.60 -12.37
CA PRO A 195 12.72 7.87 -11.68
C PRO A 195 11.42 8.51 -11.20
N LEU A 196 11.45 9.27 -10.10
CA LEU A 196 10.27 9.94 -9.53
C LEU A 196 9.57 10.89 -10.53
N SER A 197 10.30 11.39 -11.52
CA SER A 197 9.79 12.25 -12.58
C SER A 197 9.18 11.48 -13.75
N ALA A 198 9.15 10.15 -13.72
CA ALA A 198 8.62 9.35 -14.81
C ALA A 198 7.12 9.63 -15.03
N LYS A 199 6.74 9.62 -16.30
CA LYS A 199 5.34 9.77 -16.74
C LYS A 199 5.06 8.75 -17.82
N MET A 200 4.00 7.99 -17.61
CA MET A 200 3.59 6.95 -18.56
C MET A 200 2.36 7.43 -19.35
N PRO A 201 2.48 7.65 -20.66
CA PRO A 201 1.32 7.89 -21.51
C PRO A 201 0.37 6.68 -21.50
N TYR A 202 -0.93 6.93 -21.57
CA TYR A 202 -1.92 5.86 -21.69
C TYR A 202 -1.64 4.96 -22.93
N GLY A 203 -1.86 3.67 -22.74
CA GLY A 203 -1.64 2.67 -23.80
C GLY A 203 -0.19 2.30 -24.05
N ILE A 204 0.74 2.87 -23.31
CA ILE A 204 2.15 2.50 -23.35
C ILE A 204 2.45 1.64 -22.11
N GLU A 205 2.98 0.46 -22.35
CA GLU A 205 3.63 -0.38 -21.34
C GLU A 205 5.12 -0.35 -21.58
N ILE A 206 5.89 -0.36 -20.49
CA ILE A 206 7.34 -0.52 -20.60
C ILE A 206 7.71 -1.97 -20.30
N PRO A 207 8.79 -2.48 -20.89
CA PRO A 207 9.39 -3.72 -20.41
C PRO A 207 9.72 -3.58 -18.91
N LYS A 208 9.58 -4.67 -18.17
CA LYS A 208 10.09 -4.71 -16.79
C LYS A 208 11.56 -4.29 -16.79
N THR A 209 11.91 -3.47 -15.82
CA THR A 209 13.28 -3.04 -15.58
C THR A 209 14.13 -4.22 -15.10
N ALA A 210 15.42 -4.00 -14.90
CA ALA A 210 16.29 -5.04 -14.37
C ALA A 210 15.84 -5.48 -12.97
N GLU A 211 15.85 -6.78 -12.73
CA GLU A 211 15.68 -7.36 -11.41
C GLU A 211 16.95 -7.12 -10.59
N PHE A 212 16.81 -6.62 -9.36
CA PHE A 212 17.94 -6.31 -8.50
C PHE A 212 18.17 -7.37 -7.42
N ALA A 213 17.10 -8.01 -6.92
CA ALA A 213 17.19 -9.06 -5.92
C ALA A 213 16.79 -10.40 -6.55
N PRO A 214 17.65 -11.42 -6.50
CA PRO A 214 17.33 -12.72 -7.09
C PRO A 214 16.13 -13.33 -6.36
N LYS A 215 15.19 -13.83 -7.14
CA LYS A 215 14.00 -14.50 -6.67
C LYS A 215 14.34 -15.71 -5.80
N ARG A 216 13.87 -15.71 -4.57
CA ARG A 216 14.13 -16.80 -3.61
C ARG A 216 12.91 -17.65 -3.34
N SER A 217 11.77 -17.01 -3.15
CA SER A 217 10.49 -17.68 -2.87
C SER A 217 9.34 -16.85 -3.43
N ARG A 218 8.17 -17.47 -3.50
CA ARG A 218 6.92 -16.82 -3.91
C ARG A 218 5.73 -17.59 -3.33
N PRO A 219 4.57 -16.98 -3.14
CA PRO A 219 4.35 -15.54 -3.21
C PRO A 219 5.04 -14.80 -2.07
N THR A 220 5.32 -13.54 -2.30
CA THR A 220 5.85 -12.59 -1.32
C THR A 220 4.76 -11.62 -0.89
N SER A 221 5.05 -10.74 0.05
CA SER A 221 4.15 -9.67 0.47
C SER A 221 4.95 -8.37 0.67
N GLY A 222 4.78 -7.67 1.79
CA GLY A 222 5.47 -6.41 2.03
C GLY A 222 6.98 -6.45 1.88
N VAL A 223 7.52 -5.35 1.43
CA VAL A 223 8.96 -5.11 1.25
C VAL A 223 9.36 -3.79 1.90
N GLU A 224 10.60 -3.71 2.37
CA GLU A 224 11.12 -2.49 2.99
C GLU A 224 12.64 -2.51 3.01
N PHE A 225 13.28 -1.32 3.02
CA PHE A 225 14.68 -1.19 3.36
C PHE A 225 14.87 -1.07 4.87
N VAL A 226 15.83 -1.82 5.40
CA VAL A 226 16.14 -1.76 6.83
C VAL A 226 16.80 -0.41 7.13
N SER A 227 16.08 0.44 7.85
CA SER A 227 16.54 1.75 8.32
C SER A 227 16.32 1.97 9.82
N SER A 228 15.66 1.04 10.48
CA SER A 228 15.38 1.11 11.91
C SER A 228 16.60 0.80 12.75
N ARG A 229 16.86 1.63 13.77
CA ARG A 229 17.93 1.44 14.76
C ARG A 229 17.77 0.20 15.66
N HIS A 230 16.65 -0.50 15.56
CA HIS A 230 16.44 -1.78 16.24
C HIS A 230 17.17 -2.94 15.55
N PHE A 231 17.58 -2.76 14.31
CA PHE A 231 18.40 -3.73 13.59
C PHE A 231 19.89 -3.38 13.76
N PRO A 232 20.78 -4.39 13.78
CA PRO A 232 22.22 -4.17 13.90
C PRO A 232 22.79 -3.47 12.65
N ASP A 233 23.97 -2.86 12.80
CA ASP A 233 24.58 -2.05 11.75
C ASP A 233 24.80 -2.84 10.45
N GLU A 234 25.14 -4.10 10.53
CA GLU A 234 25.35 -4.97 9.38
C GLU A 234 24.07 -5.26 8.57
N ALA A 235 22.89 -5.01 9.14
CA ALA A 235 21.61 -5.18 8.45
C ALA A 235 21.08 -3.88 7.84
N GLN A 236 21.70 -2.72 8.18
CA GLN A 236 21.22 -1.45 7.68
C GLN A 236 21.36 -1.34 6.16
N GLY A 237 20.29 -0.86 5.49
CA GLY A 237 20.24 -0.72 4.05
C GLY A 237 19.94 -2.01 3.29
N HIS A 238 19.83 -3.16 3.97
CA HIS A 238 19.38 -4.39 3.31
C HIS A 238 17.93 -4.28 2.85
N PHE A 239 17.62 -4.87 1.72
CA PHE A 239 16.26 -5.02 1.24
C PHE A 239 15.59 -6.21 1.90
N MET A 240 14.49 -5.97 2.57
CA MET A 240 13.74 -6.96 3.33
C MET A 240 12.48 -7.36 2.58
N ILE A 241 12.26 -8.68 2.44
CA ILE A 241 11.10 -9.25 1.75
C ILE A 241 10.38 -10.21 2.69
N CYS A 242 9.10 -9.97 2.91
CA CYS A 242 8.23 -10.91 3.63
C CYS A 242 7.73 -12.00 2.70
N ASN A 243 7.80 -13.26 3.13
CA ASN A 243 7.37 -14.42 2.37
C ASN A 243 6.07 -14.98 2.96
N SER A 244 5.14 -15.43 2.09
CA SER A 244 3.79 -15.79 2.48
C SER A 244 3.53 -17.31 2.47
N ILE A 245 4.14 -18.06 1.55
CA ILE A 245 3.92 -19.51 1.37
C ILE A 245 5.25 -20.22 1.11
N GLY A 246 5.38 -21.43 1.65
CA GLY A 246 6.55 -22.28 1.48
C GLY A 246 7.65 -21.98 2.49
N PHE A 247 8.19 -20.80 2.47
CA PHE A 247 9.04 -20.27 3.53
C PHE A 247 8.26 -19.17 4.27
N LEU A 248 7.96 -19.39 5.53
CA LEU A 248 7.31 -18.41 6.39
C LEU A 248 8.38 -17.63 7.15
N GLY A 249 8.63 -16.42 6.75
CA GLY A 249 9.65 -15.58 7.36
C GLY A 249 10.03 -14.40 6.47
N THR A 250 11.08 -13.71 6.83
CA THR A 250 11.62 -12.56 6.15
C THR A 250 13.00 -12.87 5.61
N SER A 251 13.24 -12.58 4.35
CA SER A 251 14.57 -12.64 3.74
C SER A 251 15.20 -11.26 3.66
N PHE A 252 16.51 -11.19 3.81
CA PHE A 252 17.32 -9.99 3.68
C PHE A 252 18.23 -10.14 2.47
N HIS A 253 18.36 -9.09 1.71
CA HIS A 253 19.20 -9.02 0.50
C HIS A 253 20.10 -7.79 0.59
N ASP A 254 21.39 -7.98 0.30
CA ASP A 254 22.41 -6.92 0.27
C ASP A 254 22.22 -6.01 -0.96
#